data_a505d8810975eb28f14b955430e54721
#
_entry.id   a505d8810975eb28f14b955430e54721
#
_cell.length_a   1.000
_cell.length_b   1.000
_cell.length_c   1.000
_cell.angle_alpha   90.00
_cell.angle_beta   90.00
_cell.angle_gamma   90.00
#
_symmetry.space_group_name_H-M   'P 1'
#
loop_
_entity.id
_entity.type
_entity.pdbx_description
1 polymer ?
#
loop_
_entity_poly.entity_id
_entity_poly.type
_entity_poly.pdbx_seq_one_letter_code
_entity_poly.pdbx_strand_id
1 'polypeptide(L)'
;LAWLRRGAPARTTKPKFRVDAANVLIAEEPAPRDQGELLKFERNRLGNTVYEAHHLQVRAGDKELIDDLYWNVGPGDRIGIVGINGAGKTTLMRTLVGEIQPFAGKLVTGVTVKAAFLTQHLDELNPQWRVLEAVEKVAAHIELGNGKSLSASQLCERLGFDKDSQWTPVGDLSGGEKRRLQLTRLLMDSPNVLLLDEPTNDFDIETLTELEDLLDSYGGTLIVISHDRYLSLIHI
;
A
#
# COMPACT_ATOMS: atom_id res chain seq x y z
N LEU A 1 -20.20 18.56 -12.79
CA LEU A 1 -19.79 19.87 -12.22
C LEU A 1 -19.17 20.82 -13.27
N ALA A 2 -18.39 20.31 -14.24
CA ALA A 2 -17.82 21.13 -15.33
C ALA A 2 -18.87 21.90 -16.14
N TRP A 3 -20.10 21.38 -16.25
CA TRP A 3 -21.24 22.03 -16.90
C TRP A 3 -21.74 23.27 -16.13
N LEU A 4 -21.72 23.27 -14.80
CA LEU A 4 -22.10 24.43 -13.96
C LEU A 4 -21.16 25.62 -14.13
N ARG A 5 -19.88 25.36 -14.36
CA ARG A 5 -18.83 26.39 -14.54
C ARG A 5 -18.82 27.04 -15.94
N ARG A 6 -19.42 26.35 -16.94
CA ARG A 6 -19.55 26.95 -18.29
C ARG A 6 -20.74 27.90 -18.32
N GLY A 7 -20.54 29.10 -18.84
CA GLY A 7 -21.61 30.07 -19.11
C GLY A 7 -22.71 29.46 -19.99
N ALA A 8 -23.96 29.93 -19.81
CA ALA A 8 -25.03 29.52 -20.69
C ALA A 8 -24.75 30.00 -22.14
N PRO A 9 -25.07 29.18 -23.19
CA PRO A 9 -25.01 29.66 -24.55
C PRO A 9 -25.91 30.90 -24.72
N ALA A 10 -25.52 31.84 -25.57
CA ALA A 10 -26.28 33.07 -25.81
C ALA A 10 -27.73 32.72 -26.15
N ARG A 11 -28.68 33.32 -25.41
CA ARG A 11 -30.15 33.13 -25.48
C ARG A 11 -30.80 31.95 -24.76
N THR A 12 -30.07 31.18 -23.92
CA THR A 12 -30.71 30.15 -23.08
C THR A 12 -30.25 30.27 -21.65
N THR A 13 -31.20 30.32 -20.70
CA THR A 13 -30.93 30.20 -19.28
C THR A 13 -30.83 28.72 -18.92
N LYS A 14 -29.92 28.37 -18.02
CA LYS A 14 -29.81 26.99 -17.50
C LYS A 14 -31.14 26.61 -16.83
N PRO A 15 -31.71 25.46 -17.11
CA PRO A 15 -32.94 25.01 -16.45
C PRO A 15 -32.79 25.02 -14.93
N LYS A 16 -33.64 25.75 -14.23
CA LYS A 16 -33.54 25.96 -12.78
C LYS A 16 -33.50 24.66 -12.01
N PHE A 17 -34.34 23.67 -12.42
CA PHE A 17 -34.38 22.35 -11.77
C PHE A 17 -33.04 21.58 -11.85
N ARG A 18 -32.25 21.78 -12.92
CA ARG A 18 -30.93 21.16 -13.06
C ARG A 18 -29.86 21.84 -12.20
N VAL A 19 -29.99 23.14 -12.03
CA VAL A 19 -29.11 23.92 -11.13
C VAL A 19 -29.44 23.55 -9.68
N ASP A 20 -30.72 23.46 -9.33
CA ASP A 20 -31.15 23.09 -7.99
C ASP A 20 -30.74 21.64 -7.65
N ALA A 21 -30.94 20.67 -8.56
CA ALA A 21 -30.48 19.30 -8.39
C ALA A 21 -28.94 19.19 -8.24
N ALA A 22 -28.19 19.98 -8.99
CA ALA A 22 -26.74 20.01 -8.86
C ALA A 22 -26.29 20.68 -7.57
N ASN A 23 -27.01 21.68 -7.06
CA ASN A 23 -26.73 22.31 -5.78
C ASN A 23 -27.05 21.37 -4.61
N VAL A 24 -28.08 20.55 -4.72
CA VAL A 24 -28.39 19.48 -3.73
C VAL A 24 -27.25 18.47 -3.71
N LEU A 25 -26.78 17.98 -4.85
CA LEU A 25 -25.63 17.08 -4.94
C LEU A 25 -24.33 17.68 -4.42
N ILE A 26 -24.13 19.00 -4.56
CA ILE A 26 -22.98 19.70 -3.98
C ILE A 26 -23.14 19.86 -2.46
N ALA A 27 -24.36 20.06 -1.97
CA ALA A 27 -24.65 20.14 -0.54
C ALA A 27 -24.64 18.76 0.15
N GLU A 28 -24.85 17.69 -0.59
CA GLU A 28 -24.69 16.29 -0.17
C GLU A 28 -23.25 15.78 -0.36
N GLU A 29 -22.32 16.63 -0.83
CA GLU A 29 -20.90 16.29 -0.72
C GLU A 29 -20.65 15.96 0.76
N PRO A 30 -20.22 14.71 1.08
CA PRO A 30 -19.91 14.37 2.46
C PRO A 30 -18.95 15.43 2.97
N ALA A 31 -19.20 15.93 4.19
CA ALA A 31 -18.30 16.86 4.87
C ALA A 31 -16.87 16.37 4.64
N PRO A 32 -15.89 17.27 4.35
CA PRO A 32 -14.52 16.87 4.14
C PRO A 32 -14.21 15.92 5.27
N ARG A 33 -13.96 14.64 4.92
CA ARG A 33 -13.66 13.59 5.89
C ARG A 33 -12.64 14.21 6.81
N ASP A 34 -12.97 14.22 8.09
CA ASP A 34 -11.99 14.60 9.11
C ASP A 34 -10.74 13.81 8.73
N GLN A 35 -9.72 14.50 8.25
CA GLN A 35 -8.45 13.86 7.90
C GLN A 35 -7.87 13.47 9.25
N GLY A 36 -8.44 12.41 9.78
CA GLY A 36 -8.07 11.83 11.05
C GLY A 36 -6.56 11.69 10.98
N GLU A 37 -5.89 12.45 11.82
CA GLU A 37 -4.46 12.65 11.93
C GLU A 37 -3.67 11.62 11.11
N LEU A 38 -3.11 12.06 9.98
CA LEU A 38 -2.28 11.26 9.10
C LEU A 38 -1.35 10.41 9.95
N LEU A 39 -1.43 9.10 9.82
CA LEU A 39 -0.59 8.16 10.55
C LEU A 39 0.86 8.41 10.13
N LYS A 40 1.52 9.33 10.80
CA LYS A 40 2.95 9.49 10.65
C LYS A 40 3.62 8.36 11.43
N PHE A 41 3.80 7.23 10.77
CA PHE A 41 4.69 6.18 11.28
C PHE A 41 6.01 6.83 11.67
N GLU A 42 6.52 6.50 12.83
CA GLU A 42 7.83 6.97 13.24
C GLU A 42 8.81 6.61 12.13
N ARG A 43 9.53 7.61 11.61
CA ARG A 43 10.60 7.37 10.65
C ARG A 43 11.67 6.58 11.37
N ASN A 44 11.54 5.27 11.41
CA ASN A 44 12.64 4.39 11.77
C ASN A 44 13.81 4.81 10.89
N ARG A 45 14.88 5.33 11.51
CA ARG A 45 16.00 5.98 10.84
C ARG A 45 16.50 5.11 9.70
N LEU A 46 16.09 5.44 8.47
CA LEU A 46 16.77 4.95 7.28
C LEU A 46 18.08 5.70 7.14
N GLY A 47 19.17 4.99 6.87
CA GLY A 47 20.41 5.60 6.41
C GLY A 47 20.17 6.29 5.05
N ASN A 48 21.19 6.89 4.50
CA ASN A 48 21.10 7.60 3.21
C ASN A 48 20.79 6.67 2.02
N THR A 49 20.99 5.37 2.17
CA THR A 49 20.78 4.35 1.14
C THR A 49 19.77 3.32 1.62
N VAL A 50 18.79 3.00 0.79
CA VAL A 50 17.85 1.88 0.98
C VAL A 50 18.31 0.70 0.15
N TYR A 51 18.38 0.84 -1.16
CA TYR A 51 18.94 -0.14 -2.08
C TYR A 51 19.84 0.54 -3.10
N GLU A 52 20.97 -0.08 -3.41
CA GLU A 52 21.84 0.28 -4.53
C GLU A 52 22.10 -0.96 -5.38
N ALA A 53 21.65 -0.93 -6.62
CA ALA A 53 21.91 -1.96 -7.61
C ALA A 53 23.00 -1.47 -8.59
N HIS A 54 24.02 -2.27 -8.78
CA HIS A 54 25.11 -2.01 -9.70
C HIS A 54 25.26 -3.18 -10.66
N HIS A 55 24.98 -2.96 -11.95
CA HIS A 55 25.01 -3.99 -13.00
C HIS A 55 24.21 -5.24 -12.60
N LEU A 56 23.07 -5.03 -11.92
CA LEU A 56 22.27 -6.11 -11.37
C LEU A 56 21.61 -6.90 -12.49
N GLN A 57 21.87 -8.20 -12.52
CA GLN A 57 21.21 -9.14 -13.43
C GLN A 57 20.32 -10.11 -12.66
N VAL A 58 19.09 -10.26 -13.13
CA VAL A 58 18.10 -11.14 -12.51
C VAL A 58 17.58 -12.13 -13.56
N ARG A 59 17.56 -13.41 -13.20
CA ARG A 59 17.08 -14.51 -14.06
C ARG A 59 16.01 -15.36 -13.35
N ALA A 60 15.16 -15.99 -14.15
CA ALA A 60 14.27 -17.05 -13.69
C ALA A 60 14.54 -18.30 -14.54
N GLY A 61 15.27 -19.27 -13.96
CA GLY A 61 15.84 -20.36 -14.72
C GLY A 61 16.78 -19.84 -15.81
N ASP A 62 16.58 -20.27 -17.03
CA ASP A 62 17.40 -19.83 -18.18
C ASP A 62 16.94 -18.50 -18.78
N LYS A 63 15.79 -17.97 -18.33
CA LYS A 63 15.25 -16.71 -18.85
C LYS A 63 15.87 -15.53 -18.15
N GLU A 64 16.51 -14.66 -18.91
CA GLU A 64 16.96 -13.35 -18.46
C GLU A 64 15.75 -12.40 -18.33
N LEU A 65 15.60 -11.81 -17.15
CA LEU A 65 14.51 -10.89 -16.83
C LEU A 65 15.01 -9.45 -16.78
N ILE A 66 16.20 -9.25 -16.22
CA ILE A 66 16.88 -7.96 -16.10
C ILE A 66 18.34 -8.19 -16.42
N ASP A 67 18.86 -7.46 -17.38
CA ASP A 67 20.21 -7.64 -17.90
C ASP A 67 21.24 -6.72 -17.21
N ASP A 68 20.96 -5.43 -17.10
CA ASP A 68 21.90 -4.46 -16.54
C ASP A 68 21.17 -3.33 -15.84
N LEU A 69 20.87 -3.53 -14.55
CA LEU A 69 20.15 -2.54 -13.76
C LEU A 69 21.12 -1.74 -12.88
N TYR A 70 21.16 -0.43 -13.15
CA TYR A 70 21.64 0.56 -12.21
C TYR A 70 20.47 1.25 -11.53
N TRP A 71 20.38 1.12 -10.22
CA TRP A 71 19.26 1.71 -9.51
C TRP A 71 19.66 2.11 -8.10
N ASN A 72 19.28 3.32 -7.70
CA ASN A 72 19.48 3.84 -6.36
C ASN A 72 18.13 4.22 -5.76
N VAL A 73 17.82 3.64 -4.61
CA VAL A 73 16.60 3.89 -3.85
C VAL A 73 16.97 4.54 -2.53
N GLY A 74 16.44 5.72 -2.32
CA GLY A 74 16.64 6.52 -1.12
C GLY A 74 15.53 6.40 -0.08
N PRO A 75 15.75 7.00 1.09
CA PRO A 75 14.74 7.08 2.15
C PRO A 75 13.54 7.93 1.72
N GLY A 76 12.34 7.38 1.87
CA GLY A 76 11.09 8.06 1.54
C GLY A 76 10.73 8.08 0.06
N ASP A 77 11.50 7.38 -0.78
CA ASP A 77 11.16 7.23 -2.19
C ASP A 77 9.85 6.47 -2.35
N ARG A 78 9.05 6.88 -3.33
CA ARG A 78 7.81 6.23 -3.73
C ARG A 78 7.95 5.79 -5.17
N ILE A 79 7.94 4.49 -5.42
CA ILE A 79 8.32 3.90 -6.68
C ILE A 79 7.23 2.96 -7.17
N GLY A 80 6.69 3.23 -8.36
CA GLY A 80 5.78 2.35 -9.07
C GLY A 80 6.54 1.52 -10.12
N ILE A 81 6.40 0.19 -10.06
CA ILE A 81 6.94 -0.73 -11.06
C ILE A 81 5.80 -1.22 -11.94
N VAL A 82 5.84 -0.85 -13.22
CA VAL A 82 4.84 -1.24 -14.20
C VAL A 82 5.48 -2.10 -15.29
N GLY A 83 4.70 -2.99 -15.87
CA GLY A 83 5.17 -3.87 -16.95
C GLY A 83 4.23 -5.03 -17.18
N ILE A 84 4.40 -5.73 -18.30
CA ILE A 84 3.59 -6.90 -18.65
C ILE A 84 3.82 -8.07 -17.68
N ASN A 85 2.85 -8.99 -17.62
CA ASN A 85 3.00 -10.20 -16.82
C ASN A 85 4.19 -11.04 -17.30
N GLY A 86 4.96 -11.57 -16.33
CA GLY A 86 6.18 -12.34 -16.64
C GLY A 86 7.39 -11.50 -17.02
N ALA A 87 7.35 -10.16 -16.90
CA ALA A 87 8.51 -9.28 -17.10
C ALA A 87 9.56 -9.35 -15.98
N GLY A 88 9.29 -10.04 -14.88
CA GLY A 88 10.24 -10.19 -13.77
C GLY A 88 10.04 -9.26 -12.59
N LYS A 89 8.92 -8.51 -12.53
CA LYS A 89 8.64 -7.54 -11.47
C LYS A 89 8.70 -8.16 -10.07
N THR A 90 7.94 -9.23 -9.83
CA THR A 90 7.94 -9.98 -8.57
C THR A 90 9.32 -10.58 -8.26
N THR A 91 10.05 -11.06 -9.29
CA THR A 91 11.40 -11.60 -9.12
C THR A 91 12.37 -10.51 -8.67
N LEU A 92 12.26 -9.31 -9.23
CA LEU A 92 13.04 -8.15 -8.78
C LEU A 92 12.75 -7.84 -7.29
N MET A 93 11.47 -7.77 -6.89
CA MET A 93 11.13 -7.52 -5.49
C MET A 93 11.69 -8.58 -4.56
N ARG A 94 11.58 -9.86 -4.92
CA ARG A 94 12.19 -10.96 -4.16
C ARG A 94 13.70 -10.86 -4.08
N THR A 95 14.34 -10.32 -5.12
CA THR A 95 15.78 -10.05 -5.09
C THR A 95 16.11 -8.93 -4.13
N LEU A 96 15.30 -7.84 -4.09
CA LEU A 96 15.49 -6.72 -3.17
C LEU A 96 15.38 -7.15 -1.70
N VAL A 97 14.46 -8.04 -1.37
CA VAL A 97 14.30 -8.56 0.01
C VAL A 97 15.26 -9.72 0.34
N GLY A 98 16.08 -10.15 -0.64
CA GLY A 98 17.11 -11.17 -0.43
C GLY A 98 16.63 -12.62 -0.51
N GLU A 99 15.37 -12.87 -0.93
CA GLU A 99 14.84 -14.22 -1.14
C GLU A 99 15.48 -14.91 -2.36
N ILE A 100 15.84 -14.12 -3.36
CA ILE A 100 16.51 -14.58 -4.59
C ILE A 100 17.84 -13.86 -4.69
N GLN A 101 18.91 -14.62 -4.93
CA GLN A 101 20.22 -14.03 -5.20
C GLN A 101 20.27 -13.51 -6.64
N PRO A 102 20.88 -12.34 -6.89
CA PRO A 102 21.10 -11.87 -8.25
C PRO A 102 22.00 -12.84 -9.01
N PHE A 103 21.76 -12.97 -10.33
CA PHE A 103 22.58 -13.80 -11.19
C PHE A 103 23.99 -13.22 -11.35
N ALA A 104 24.08 -11.90 -11.52
CA ALA A 104 25.34 -11.14 -11.57
C ALA A 104 25.10 -9.72 -11.08
N GLY A 105 26.20 -8.97 -10.95
CA GLY A 105 26.18 -7.61 -10.41
C GLY A 105 26.17 -7.58 -8.89
N LYS A 106 25.80 -6.45 -8.32
CA LYS A 106 25.79 -6.23 -6.87
C LYS A 106 24.52 -5.52 -6.44
N LEU A 107 23.89 -6.04 -5.39
CA LEU A 107 22.83 -5.37 -4.66
C LEU A 107 23.35 -5.04 -3.26
N VAL A 108 23.31 -3.77 -2.90
CA VAL A 108 23.61 -3.28 -1.56
C VAL A 108 22.33 -2.88 -0.89
N THR A 109 22.05 -3.46 0.27
CA THR A 109 20.91 -3.10 1.13
C THR A 109 21.43 -2.28 2.31
N GLY A 110 20.76 -1.17 2.59
CA GLY A 110 21.12 -0.30 3.72
C GLY A 110 21.02 -1.06 5.06
N VAL A 111 21.95 -0.80 5.95
CA VAL A 111 22.09 -1.52 7.24
C VAL A 111 20.85 -1.39 8.13
N THR A 112 20.11 -0.28 8.00
CA THR A 112 18.90 0.02 8.78
C THR A 112 17.61 -0.39 8.10
N VAL A 113 17.69 -1.01 6.92
CA VAL A 113 16.51 -1.44 6.16
C VAL A 113 15.78 -2.56 6.90
N LYS A 114 14.53 -2.31 7.23
CA LYS A 114 13.56 -3.28 7.70
C LYS A 114 12.46 -3.37 6.65
N ALA A 115 12.66 -4.26 5.69
CA ALA A 115 11.74 -4.43 4.57
C ALA A 115 10.59 -5.37 4.94
N ALA A 116 9.36 -4.99 4.56
CA ALA A 116 8.21 -5.87 4.57
C ALA A 116 7.72 -6.06 3.12
N PHE A 117 7.44 -7.30 2.74
CA PHE A 117 7.03 -7.66 1.40
C PHE A 117 5.67 -8.36 1.42
N LEU A 118 4.66 -7.68 0.85
CA LEU A 118 3.36 -8.29 0.60
C LEU A 118 3.39 -8.98 -0.76
N THR A 119 3.44 -10.31 -0.74
CA THR A 119 3.41 -11.14 -1.94
C THR A 119 1.98 -11.44 -2.41
N GLN A 120 1.84 -11.95 -3.62
CA GLN A 120 0.55 -12.48 -4.10
C GLN A 120 0.16 -13.78 -3.39
N HIS A 121 1.11 -14.48 -2.79
CA HIS A 121 0.83 -15.70 -2.03
C HIS A 121 0.48 -15.34 -0.60
N LEU A 122 -0.61 -15.93 -0.12
CA LEU A 122 -1.01 -15.85 1.28
C LEU A 122 -0.03 -16.70 2.09
N ASP A 123 0.73 -16.07 2.99
CA ASP A 123 1.47 -16.81 3.99
C ASP A 123 0.48 -17.66 4.80
N GLU A 124 0.91 -18.85 5.22
CA GLU A 124 0.08 -19.74 6.01
C GLU A 124 -0.21 -19.11 7.39
N LEU A 125 -1.36 -18.44 7.45
CA LEU A 125 -1.90 -17.98 8.73
C LEU A 125 -2.57 -19.15 9.43
N ASN A 126 -2.34 -19.30 10.73
CA ASN A 126 -3.04 -20.31 11.50
C ASN A 126 -4.56 -20.04 11.44
N PRO A 127 -5.36 -20.96 10.85
CA PRO A 127 -6.79 -20.76 10.64
C PRO A 127 -7.59 -20.65 11.95
N GLN A 128 -7.04 -21.13 13.05
CA GLN A 128 -7.69 -21.11 14.37
C GLN A 128 -7.50 -19.81 15.14
N TRP A 129 -6.53 -18.99 14.75
CA TRP A 129 -6.37 -17.68 15.38
C TRP A 129 -7.53 -16.76 15.00
N ARG A 130 -7.84 -15.82 15.88
CA ARG A 130 -8.73 -14.71 15.55
C ARG A 130 -7.95 -13.61 14.84
N VAL A 131 -8.64 -12.77 14.06
CA VAL A 131 -8.01 -11.67 13.34
C VAL A 131 -7.14 -10.82 14.26
N LEU A 132 -7.70 -10.34 15.38
CA LEU A 132 -6.96 -9.52 16.34
C LEU A 132 -5.76 -10.28 16.92
N GLU A 133 -5.94 -11.54 17.33
CA GLU A 133 -4.86 -12.38 17.84
C GLU A 133 -3.72 -12.53 16.84
N ALA A 134 -4.05 -12.73 15.56
CA ALA A 134 -3.06 -12.87 14.49
C ALA A 134 -2.20 -11.60 14.33
N VAL A 135 -2.77 -10.42 14.58
CA VAL A 135 -2.06 -9.13 14.53
C VAL A 135 -1.27 -8.90 15.82
N GLU A 136 -1.85 -9.15 16.99
CA GLU A 136 -1.18 -8.99 18.29
C GLU A 136 0.04 -9.90 18.46
N LYS A 137 0.08 -11.05 17.77
CA LYS A 137 1.28 -11.91 17.74
C LYS A 137 2.49 -11.25 17.07
N VAL A 138 2.29 -10.22 16.26
CA VAL A 138 3.38 -9.41 15.71
C VAL A 138 3.77 -8.34 16.71
N ALA A 139 2.82 -7.48 17.10
CA ALA A 139 2.96 -6.47 18.13
C ALA A 139 1.59 -6.06 18.65
N ALA A 140 1.51 -5.64 19.92
CA ALA A 140 0.28 -5.13 20.50
C ALA A 140 0.04 -3.65 20.12
N HIS A 141 1.11 -2.89 19.90
CA HIS A 141 1.08 -1.47 19.57
C HIS A 141 2.23 -1.13 18.61
N ILE A 142 2.02 -0.12 17.76
CA ILE A 142 3.05 0.53 16.98
C ILE A 142 3.18 1.99 17.43
N GLU A 143 4.42 2.50 17.46
CA GLU A 143 4.65 3.90 17.79
C GLU A 143 4.53 4.76 16.54
N LEU A 144 3.86 5.90 16.68
CA LEU A 144 3.70 6.89 15.64
C LEU A 144 4.64 8.06 15.92
N GLY A 145 5.22 8.67 14.89
CA GLY A 145 6.28 9.68 14.98
C GLY A 145 5.96 10.97 15.76
N ASN A 146 4.86 11.02 16.46
CA ASN A 146 4.42 12.15 17.32
C ASN A 146 4.29 11.73 18.78
N GLY A 147 4.83 10.59 19.20
CA GLY A 147 4.69 10.04 20.53
C GLY A 147 3.33 9.41 20.83
N LYS A 148 2.47 9.28 19.83
CA LYS A 148 1.22 8.50 19.91
C LYS A 148 1.50 7.05 19.56
N SER A 149 0.74 6.14 20.13
CA SER A 149 0.75 4.72 19.77
C SER A 149 -0.57 4.32 19.13
N LEU A 150 -0.52 3.37 18.21
CA LEU A 150 -1.69 2.75 17.59
C LEU A 150 -1.76 1.29 18.02
N SER A 151 -2.89 0.87 18.59
CA SER A 151 -3.08 -0.52 18.98
C SER A 151 -3.37 -1.41 17.77
N ALA A 152 -3.14 -2.72 17.93
CA ALA A 152 -3.50 -3.72 16.93
C ALA A 152 -4.98 -3.64 16.55
N SER A 153 -5.89 -3.47 17.52
CA SER A 153 -7.32 -3.31 17.26
C SER A 153 -7.64 -2.07 16.41
N GLN A 154 -7.02 -0.93 16.74
CA GLN A 154 -7.23 0.31 15.96
C GLN A 154 -6.69 0.19 14.52
N LEU A 155 -5.57 -0.51 14.31
CA LEU A 155 -5.06 -0.75 12.97
C LEU A 155 -5.99 -1.71 12.20
N CYS A 156 -6.52 -2.75 12.88
CA CYS A 156 -7.53 -3.63 12.30
C CYS A 156 -8.78 -2.85 11.85
N GLU A 157 -9.32 -1.96 12.70
CA GLU A 157 -10.48 -1.13 12.36
C GLU A 157 -10.23 -0.28 11.11
N ARG A 158 -9.06 0.34 11.00
CA ARG A 158 -8.67 1.15 9.84
C ARG A 158 -8.54 0.36 8.54
N LEU A 159 -8.19 -0.92 8.63
CA LEU A 159 -8.08 -1.82 7.49
C LEU A 159 -9.35 -2.68 7.28
N GLY A 160 -10.50 -2.18 7.75
CA GLY A 160 -11.81 -2.76 7.47
C GLY A 160 -12.17 -3.99 8.30
N PHE A 161 -11.50 -4.20 9.45
CA PHE A 161 -11.90 -5.16 10.45
C PHE A 161 -12.55 -4.45 11.63
N ASP A 162 -13.87 -4.32 11.62
CA ASP A 162 -14.63 -3.77 12.73
C ASP A 162 -14.49 -4.64 14.00
N LYS A 163 -15.06 -4.16 15.11
CA LYS A 163 -14.92 -4.83 16.41
C LYS A 163 -15.43 -6.27 16.41
N ASP A 164 -16.43 -6.57 15.61
CA ASP A 164 -17.03 -7.91 15.54
C ASP A 164 -16.17 -8.83 14.65
N SER A 165 -15.72 -8.35 13.51
CA SER A 165 -14.88 -9.11 12.57
C SER A 165 -13.48 -9.39 13.12
N GLN A 166 -12.97 -8.58 14.06
CA GLN A 166 -11.71 -8.86 14.76
C GLN A 166 -11.73 -10.19 15.55
N TRP A 167 -12.92 -10.68 15.91
CA TRP A 167 -13.11 -11.95 16.61
C TRP A 167 -13.34 -13.14 15.68
N THR A 168 -13.43 -12.89 14.37
CA THR A 168 -13.62 -13.96 13.38
C THR A 168 -12.36 -14.83 13.28
N PRO A 169 -12.50 -16.17 13.22
CA PRO A 169 -11.40 -17.06 12.95
C PRO A 169 -10.78 -16.76 11.57
N VAL A 170 -9.45 -16.80 11.48
CA VAL A 170 -8.73 -16.56 10.23
C VAL A 170 -9.12 -17.55 9.14
N GLY A 171 -9.50 -18.79 9.54
CA GLY A 171 -9.97 -19.81 8.61
C GLY A 171 -11.22 -19.40 7.83
N ASP A 172 -12.12 -18.63 8.47
CA ASP A 172 -13.42 -18.23 7.93
C ASP A 172 -13.35 -16.98 7.04
N LEU A 173 -12.18 -16.32 7.00
CA LEU A 173 -11.98 -15.12 6.17
C LEU A 173 -11.95 -15.47 4.68
N SER A 174 -12.52 -14.60 3.87
CA SER A 174 -12.36 -14.59 2.41
C SER A 174 -10.90 -14.36 2.00
N GLY A 175 -10.56 -14.59 0.73
CA GLY A 175 -9.22 -14.34 0.20
C GLY A 175 -8.79 -12.89 0.36
N GLY A 176 -9.67 -11.93 0.05
CA GLY A 176 -9.41 -10.49 0.20
C GLY A 176 -9.20 -10.10 1.67
N GLU A 177 -10.02 -10.61 2.60
CA GLU A 177 -9.83 -10.38 4.03
C GLU A 177 -8.53 -10.96 4.57
N LYS A 178 -8.14 -12.16 4.12
CA LYS A 178 -6.82 -12.74 4.46
C LYS A 178 -5.68 -11.86 3.98
N ARG A 179 -5.81 -11.28 2.80
CA ARG A 179 -4.81 -10.36 2.24
C ARG A 179 -4.73 -9.05 3.03
N ARG A 180 -5.88 -8.48 3.42
CA ARG A 180 -5.94 -7.33 4.34
C ARG A 180 -5.29 -7.64 5.68
N LEU A 181 -5.56 -8.83 6.23
CA LEU A 181 -4.96 -9.27 7.48
C LEU A 181 -3.43 -9.39 7.37
N GLN A 182 -2.91 -9.91 6.27
CA GLN A 182 -1.46 -9.96 6.04
C GLN A 182 -0.85 -8.56 6.00
N LEU A 183 -1.49 -7.63 5.26
CA LEU A 183 -1.04 -6.24 5.21
C LEU A 183 -1.06 -5.61 6.61
N THR A 184 -2.12 -5.83 7.39
CA THR A 184 -2.23 -5.36 8.77
C THR A 184 -1.06 -5.87 9.61
N ARG A 185 -0.73 -7.14 9.50
CA ARG A 185 0.38 -7.76 10.23
C ARG A 185 1.73 -7.20 9.80
N LEU A 186 1.96 -7.00 8.48
CA LEU A 186 3.18 -6.39 7.98
C LEU A 186 3.39 -4.98 8.52
N LEU A 187 2.34 -4.18 8.55
CA LEU A 187 2.38 -2.81 9.09
C LEU A 187 2.61 -2.79 10.61
N MET A 188 2.05 -3.77 11.33
CA MET A 188 2.26 -3.92 12.78
C MET A 188 3.74 -4.15 13.13
N ASP A 189 4.52 -4.73 12.23
CA ASP A 189 5.96 -4.92 12.42
C ASP A 189 6.78 -3.62 12.22
N SER A 190 6.12 -2.51 11.91
CA SER A 190 6.73 -1.18 11.71
C SER A 190 7.91 -1.21 10.72
N PRO A 191 7.71 -1.67 9.49
CA PRO A 191 8.75 -1.64 8.48
C PRO A 191 9.10 -0.20 8.12
N ASN A 192 10.32 0.03 7.62
CA ASN A 192 10.72 1.31 7.05
C ASN A 192 10.85 1.27 5.51
N VAL A 193 10.71 0.07 4.95
CA VAL A 193 10.59 -0.16 3.50
C VAL A 193 9.42 -1.13 3.27
N LEU A 194 8.47 -0.71 2.46
CA LEU A 194 7.29 -1.50 2.14
C LEU A 194 7.28 -1.85 0.65
N LEU A 195 7.28 -3.13 0.35
CA LEU A 195 7.17 -3.67 -1.01
C LEU A 195 5.79 -4.31 -1.17
N LEU A 196 5.02 -3.88 -2.15
CA LEU A 196 3.67 -4.37 -2.41
C LEU A 196 3.57 -4.93 -3.83
N ASP A 197 3.25 -6.22 -3.95
CA ASP A 197 3.04 -6.86 -5.24
C ASP A 197 1.54 -7.01 -5.51
N GLU A 198 1.02 -6.19 -6.44
CA GLU A 198 -0.40 -6.11 -6.83
C GLU A 198 -1.33 -5.98 -5.61
N PRO A 199 -1.14 -4.95 -4.75
CA PRO A 199 -1.87 -4.85 -3.49
C PRO A 199 -3.37 -4.62 -3.68
N THR A 200 -3.80 -4.16 -4.85
CA THR A 200 -5.20 -3.84 -5.16
C THR A 200 -6.03 -5.02 -5.60
N ASN A 201 -5.38 -6.12 -5.97
CA ASN A 201 -6.11 -7.33 -6.35
C ASN A 201 -6.90 -7.84 -5.13
N ASP A 202 -8.17 -8.17 -5.34
CA ASP A 202 -9.09 -8.71 -4.33
C ASP A 202 -9.60 -7.71 -3.26
N PHE A 203 -9.37 -6.40 -3.42
CA PHE A 203 -9.91 -5.39 -2.51
C PHE A 203 -11.16 -4.72 -3.10
N ASP A 204 -12.14 -4.46 -2.24
CA ASP A 204 -13.26 -3.58 -2.57
C ASP A 204 -12.85 -2.11 -2.58
N ILE A 205 -13.72 -1.25 -3.13
CA ILE A 205 -13.42 0.19 -3.31
C ILE A 205 -13.18 0.90 -1.97
N GLU A 206 -13.89 0.50 -0.90
CA GLU A 206 -13.72 1.12 0.41
C GLU A 206 -12.35 0.79 0.99
N THR A 207 -11.97 -0.48 0.95
CA THR A 207 -10.64 -0.95 1.39
C THR A 207 -9.50 -0.35 0.56
N LEU A 208 -9.71 -0.15 -0.75
CA LEU A 208 -8.72 0.54 -1.60
C LEU A 208 -8.49 1.97 -1.15
N THR A 209 -9.57 2.72 -0.85
CA THR A 209 -9.46 4.10 -0.37
C THR A 209 -8.71 4.19 0.96
N GLU A 210 -9.00 3.27 1.87
CA GLU A 210 -8.33 3.23 3.17
C GLU A 210 -6.86 2.81 3.06
N LEU A 211 -6.56 1.90 2.13
CA LEU A 211 -5.18 1.54 1.80
C LEU A 211 -4.42 2.73 1.22
N GLU A 212 -5.04 3.49 0.31
CA GLU A 212 -4.46 4.69 -0.27
C GLU A 212 -4.13 5.72 0.80
N ASP A 213 -5.08 6.05 1.68
CA ASP A 213 -4.89 7.00 2.78
C ASP A 213 -3.76 6.55 3.72
N LEU A 214 -3.66 5.24 3.97
CA LEU A 214 -2.61 4.66 4.79
C LEU A 214 -1.24 4.73 4.13
N LEU A 215 -1.16 4.41 2.84
CA LEU A 215 0.09 4.48 2.08
C LEU A 215 0.55 5.93 1.89
N ASP A 216 -0.37 6.88 1.74
CA ASP A 216 -0.05 8.31 1.66
C ASP A 216 0.59 8.83 2.95
N SER A 217 0.13 8.34 4.08
CA SER A 217 0.66 8.69 5.39
C SER A 217 1.93 7.92 5.77
N TYR A 218 2.27 6.87 5.01
CA TYR A 218 3.45 6.05 5.29
C TYR A 218 4.74 6.84 5.06
N GLY A 219 5.52 7.02 6.12
CA GLY A 219 6.74 7.85 6.11
C GLY A 219 8.01 7.13 5.63
N GLY A 220 7.93 5.83 5.33
CA GLY A 220 9.04 5.02 4.82
C GLY A 220 9.16 5.03 3.30
N THR A 221 10.06 4.20 2.77
CA THR A 221 10.19 3.95 1.33
C THR A 221 9.13 2.96 0.87
N LEU A 222 8.46 3.28 -0.24
CA LEU A 222 7.38 2.48 -0.80
C LEU A 222 7.74 2.05 -2.22
N ILE A 223 7.68 0.73 -2.49
CA ILE A 223 7.84 0.17 -3.83
C ILE A 223 6.60 -0.67 -4.14
N VAL A 224 5.87 -0.31 -5.20
CA VAL A 224 4.59 -0.97 -5.55
C VAL A 224 4.66 -1.50 -6.97
N ILE A 225 4.31 -2.76 -7.16
CA ILE A 225 3.95 -3.31 -8.47
C ILE A 225 2.44 -3.16 -8.63
N SER A 226 2.00 -2.54 -9.72
CA SER A 226 0.60 -2.51 -10.09
C SER A 226 0.40 -2.49 -11.59
N HIS A 227 -0.68 -3.13 -12.03
CA HIS A 227 -1.20 -3.00 -13.39
C HIS A 227 -2.24 -1.90 -13.49
N ASP A 228 -2.77 -1.44 -12.36
CA ASP A 228 -3.79 -0.39 -12.31
C ASP A 228 -3.14 0.99 -12.41
N ARG A 229 -3.57 1.75 -13.44
CA ARG A 229 -3.13 3.13 -13.62
C ARG A 229 -3.69 4.07 -12.56
N TYR A 230 -4.70 3.64 -11.80
CA TYR A 230 -5.28 4.46 -10.72
C TYR A 230 -4.39 4.49 -9.47
N LEU A 231 -3.61 3.45 -9.19
CA LEU A 231 -2.56 3.51 -8.17
C LEU A 231 -1.42 4.48 -8.53
N SER A 232 -1.27 4.84 -9.80
CA SER A 232 -0.33 5.90 -10.24
C SER A 232 -0.82 7.31 -9.88
N LEU A 233 -2.04 7.46 -9.36
CA LEU A 233 -2.61 8.73 -8.88
C LEU A 233 -2.32 8.98 -7.39
N ILE A 234 -1.85 7.99 -6.65
CA ILE A 234 -1.21 8.21 -5.36
C ILE A 234 0.16 8.80 -5.66
N HIS A 235 0.27 10.09 -5.86
CA HIS A 235 1.50 10.90 -6.01
C HIS A 235 2.85 10.11 -6.01
N ILE A 236 2.90 9.03 -6.80
CA ILE A 236 4.11 8.26 -7.13
C ILE A 236 4.73 8.86 -8.37
#